data_e11cd66d24e38cb0f77a4354e7aefae4
#
_entry.id   e11cd66d24e38cb0f77a4354e7aefae4
#
_cell.length_a   1.000
_cell.length_b   1.000
_cell.length_c   1.000
_cell.angle_alpha   90.00
_cell.angle_beta   90.00
_cell.angle_gamma   90.00
#
_symmetry.space_group_name_H-M   'P 1'
#
loop_
_entity.id
_entity.type
_entity.pdbx_description
1 polymer ?
#
loop_
_entity_poly.entity_id
_entity_poly.type
_entity_poly.pdbx_seq_one_letter_code
_entity_poly.pdbx_strand_id
1 'polypeptide(L)'
;MAGTVIEYLQKYGDISFREKPLNDVDSLALCQLSYLKFDGMVSDVRHNGPSVTLREIAERPDVDKLFGDVRFEKENRALFEGMLSGRRFRDMKLNCYINLVEKEWETQFSAITFILDDGTLFLAFRGTDETIIGWKEDFNMAFLSPVPGQEYSVKYVNMVTGWLHQPFYIGGHSKGGNLAVYSGMKCAPFVQKRIQKIYSLDGPGFRPEVLKECHYNAIEGKVVKLLPHSSMIGMIFERDIHYRVVESNSHGLLQHDPFSWLVEEDHFVDVGDIYESQKIINEALNEWILSLNEEQVRTFVETLYQVISASQADDLLSLIHI
;
A
#
# COMPACT_ATOMS: atom_id res chain seq x y z
N MET A 1 -16.05 22.24 -0.22
CA MET A 1 -16.32 21.08 -1.08
C MET A 1 -15.20 20.10 -0.85
N ALA A 2 -15.51 18.82 -0.65
CA ALA A 2 -14.50 17.79 -0.54
C ALA A 2 -13.69 17.70 -1.83
N GLY A 3 -12.40 17.57 -1.71
CA GLY A 3 -11.46 17.33 -2.81
C GLY A 3 -10.87 15.91 -2.71
N THR A 4 -9.74 15.68 -3.32
CA THR A 4 -8.96 14.44 -3.22
C THR A 4 -7.61 14.71 -2.57
N VAL A 5 -6.73 13.72 -2.56
CA VAL A 5 -5.35 13.90 -2.10
C VAL A 5 -4.61 15.02 -2.86
N ILE A 6 -4.97 15.27 -4.11
CA ILE A 6 -4.34 16.33 -4.94
C ILE A 6 -4.67 17.72 -4.40
N GLU A 7 -5.96 17.99 -4.12
CA GLU A 7 -6.39 19.26 -3.52
C GLU A 7 -5.86 19.42 -2.09
N TYR A 8 -5.73 18.33 -1.33
CA TYR A 8 -5.10 18.33 -0.04
C TYR A 8 -3.64 18.83 -0.12
N LEU A 9 -2.85 18.33 -1.06
CA LEU A 9 -1.47 18.76 -1.26
C LEU A 9 -1.37 20.25 -1.59
N GLN A 10 -2.28 20.79 -2.41
CA GLN A 10 -2.33 22.20 -2.74
C GLN A 10 -2.62 23.09 -1.50
N LYS A 11 -3.47 22.61 -0.59
CA LYS A 11 -3.90 23.37 0.59
C LYS A 11 -2.93 23.25 1.77
N TYR A 12 -2.38 22.07 2.01
CA TYR A 12 -1.58 21.75 3.19
C TYR A 12 -0.10 21.49 2.89
N GLY A 13 0.31 21.47 1.62
CA GLY A 13 1.67 21.18 1.19
C GLY A 13 2.75 22.11 1.76
N ASP A 14 2.40 23.32 2.22
CA ASP A 14 3.33 24.26 2.83
C ASP A 14 3.44 24.13 4.36
N ILE A 15 2.67 23.23 5.00
CA ILE A 15 2.74 23.02 6.45
C ILE A 15 3.67 21.84 6.72
N SER A 16 4.82 22.07 7.37
CA SER A 16 5.82 21.02 7.64
C SER A 16 5.28 19.94 8.60
N PHE A 17 5.91 18.75 8.62
CA PHE A 17 5.54 17.71 9.58
C PHE A 17 5.84 18.09 11.04
N ARG A 18 6.76 19.04 11.27
CA ARG A 18 7.01 19.60 12.61
C ARG A 18 5.87 20.47 13.11
N GLU A 19 5.22 21.21 12.20
CA GLU A 19 4.07 22.07 12.54
C GLU A 19 2.78 21.26 12.64
N LYS A 20 2.61 20.28 11.76
CA LYS A 20 1.46 19.38 11.70
C LYS A 20 1.95 17.95 11.48
N PRO A 21 1.92 17.09 12.50
CA PRO A 21 2.36 15.70 12.38
C PRO A 21 1.67 14.96 11.23
N LEU A 22 2.27 13.86 10.80
CA LEU A 22 1.73 12.99 9.74
C LEU A 22 0.29 12.56 10.07
N ASN A 23 -0.60 12.72 9.10
CA ASN A 23 -2.00 12.32 9.17
C ASN A 23 -2.33 11.20 8.17
N ASP A 24 -3.59 10.77 8.15
CA ASP A 24 -4.04 9.64 7.32
C ASP A 24 -3.97 9.98 5.80
N VAL A 25 -4.19 11.24 5.41
CA VAL A 25 -4.10 11.68 4.00
C VAL A 25 -2.64 11.72 3.53
N ASP A 26 -1.73 12.17 4.40
CA ASP A 26 -0.29 12.07 4.11
C ASP A 26 0.15 10.63 3.89
N SER A 27 -0.38 9.70 4.71
CA SER A 27 -0.04 8.28 4.57
C SER A 27 -0.47 7.74 3.20
N LEU A 28 -1.65 8.15 2.69
CA LEU A 28 -2.08 7.81 1.34
C LEU A 28 -1.14 8.39 0.29
N ALA A 29 -0.78 9.66 0.40
CA ALA A 29 0.12 10.32 -0.53
C ALA A 29 1.49 9.61 -0.60
N LEU A 30 2.05 9.22 0.55
CA LEU A 30 3.32 8.49 0.63
C LEU A 30 3.20 7.05 0.10
N CYS A 31 2.08 6.36 0.38
CA CYS A 31 1.82 5.04 -0.17
C CYS A 31 1.69 5.10 -1.70
N GLN A 32 1.02 6.12 -2.26
CA GLN A 32 0.93 6.31 -3.71
C GLN A 32 2.28 6.68 -4.33
N LEU A 33 3.06 7.54 -3.69
CA LEU A 33 4.40 7.86 -4.16
C LEU A 33 5.28 6.60 -4.30
N SER A 34 5.07 5.57 -3.47
CA SER A 34 5.82 4.31 -3.54
C SER A 34 5.58 3.49 -4.82
N TYR A 35 4.55 3.81 -5.61
CA TYR A 35 4.30 3.15 -6.90
C TYR A 35 5.25 3.63 -8.01
N LEU A 36 5.89 4.79 -7.83
CA LEU A 36 6.85 5.30 -8.80
C LEU A 36 8.14 4.45 -8.83
N LYS A 37 8.79 4.44 -9.98
CA LYS A 37 9.99 3.62 -10.22
C LYS A 37 11.26 4.42 -9.90
N PHE A 38 11.78 4.25 -8.69
CA PHE A 38 12.98 4.92 -8.20
C PHE A 38 14.28 4.17 -8.51
N ASP A 39 14.27 3.21 -9.43
CA ASP A 39 15.43 2.41 -9.82
C ASP A 39 16.58 3.31 -10.30
N GLY A 40 17.75 3.19 -9.69
CA GLY A 40 18.92 4.02 -10.00
C GLY A 40 18.84 5.48 -9.55
N MET A 41 17.75 5.92 -8.91
CA MET A 41 17.57 7.28 -8.38
C MET A 41 17.69 7.33 -6.85
N VAL A 42 17.25 6.29 -6.16
CA VAL A 42 17.30 6.17 -4.70
C VAL A 42 18.21 5.01 -4.34
N SER A 43 18.97 5.16 -3.26
CA SER A 43 19.90 4.13 -2.77
C SER A 43 19.16 2.84 -2.41
N ASP A 44 19.69 1.73 -2.89
CA ASP A 44 19.16 0.39 -2.59
C ASP A 44 19.30 0.05 -1.10
N VAL A 45 18.26 -0.58 -0.54
CA VAL A 45 18.21 -0.97 0.86
C VAL A 45 19.41 -1.83 1.30
N ARG A 46 20.03 -2.57 0.40
CA ARG A 46 21.18 -3.45 0.68
C ARG A 46 22.49 -2.72 0.87
N HIS A 47 22.59 -1.46 0.49
CA HIS A 47 23.88 -0.74 0.43
C HIS A 47 24.01 0.42 1.42
N ASN A 48 22.95 0.79 2.16
CA ASN A 48 22.96 1.93 3.09
C ASN A 48 23.65 3.19 2.50
N GLY A 49 23.26 3.54 1.28
CA GLY A 49 23.81 4.68 0.56
C GLY A 49 23.23 6.03 1.03
N PRO A 50 23.65 7.14 0.42
CA PRO A 50 23.13 8.46 0.77
C PRO A 50 21.64 8.59 0.42
N SER A 51 20.94 9.38 1.23
CA SER A 51 19.56 9.78 0.93
C SER A 51 19.54 10.87 -0.14
N VAL A 52 18.47 10.91 -0.93
CA VAL A 52 18.20 11.94 -1.93
C VAL A 52 16.86 12.60 -1.61
N THR A 53 16.70 13.90 -1.84
CA THR A 53 15.43 14.60 -1.66
C THR A 53 14.52 14.43 -2.87
N LEU A 54 13.20 14.59 -2.66
CA LEU A 54 12.23 14.55 -3.76
C LEU A 54 12.53 15.62 -4.80
N ARG A 55 12.99 16.80 -4.38
CA ARG A 55 13.42 17.88 -5.25
C ARG A 55 14.61 17.48 -6.12
N GLU A 56 15.66 16.89 -5.53
CA GLU A 56 16.83 16.44 -6.28
C GLU A 56 16.46 15.37 -7.32
N ILE A 57 15.48 14.53 -7.02
CA ILE A 57 14.95 13.57 -8.00
C ILE A 57 14.22 14.29 -9.14
N ALA A 58 13.41 15.31 -8.83
CA ALA A 58 12.68 16.10 -9.83
C ALA A 58 13.60 16.87 -10.79
N GLU A 59 14.80 17.27 -10.33
CA GLU A 59 15.79 17.98 -11.13
C GLU A 59 16.62 17.07 -12.05
N ARG A 60 16.41 15.74 -11.99
CA ARG A 60 17.15 14.79 -12.82
C ARG A 60 16.68 14.82 -14.29
N PRO A 61 17.60 14.68 -15.26
CA PRO A 61 17.23 14.63 -16.67
C PRO A 61 16.42 13.39 -17.06
N ASP A 62 16.45 12.34 -16.23
CA ASP A 62 15.75 11.08 -16.44
C ASP A 62 14.52 10.88 -15.53
N VAL A 63 13.98 11.97 -14.95
CA VAL A 63 12.84 11.97 -14.03
C VAL A 63 11.60 11.30 -14.61
N ASP A 64 11.38 11.37 -15.91
CA ASP A 64 10.24 10.72 -16.58
C ASP A 64 10.24 9.19 -16.46
N LYS A 65 11.37 8.57 -16.16
CA LYS A 65 11.45 7.13 -15.89
C LYS A 65 10.67 6.71 -14.65
N LEU A 66 10.42 7.64 -13.71
CA LEU A 66 9.57 7.38 -12.53
C LEU A 66 8.18 6.88 -12.92
N PHE A 67 7.66 7.37 -14.05
CA PHE A 67 6.27 7.17 -14.46
C PHE A 67 6.11 6.07 -15.54
N GLY A 68 7.19 5.40 -15.92
CA GLY A 68 7.15 4.33 -16.93
C GLY A 68 6.35 3.13 -16.41
N ASP A 69 5.31 2.69 -17.14
CA ASP A 69 4.42 1.57 -16.82
C ASP A 69 3.84 1.66 -15.38
N VAL A 70 3.42 2.85 -14.96
CA VAL A 70 2.76 3.10 -13.68
C VAL A 70 1.28 3.31 -13.93
N ARG A 71 0.45 2.57 -13.22
CA ARG A 71 -1.01 2.76 -13.24
C ARG A 71 -1.37 4.18 -12.82
N PHE A 72 -2.38 4.78 -13.44
CA PHE A 72 -2.79 6.16 -13.18
C PHE A 72 -1.64 7.17 -13.35
N GLU A 73 -0.91 7.09 -14.46
CA GLU A 73 0.25 7.96 -14.72
C GLU A 73 -0.08 9.43 -14.53
N LYS A 74 -1.21 9.91 -15.02
CA LYS A 74 -1.62 11.31 -14.93
C LYS A 74 -1.81 11.76 -13.48
N GLU A 75 -2.50 10.96 -12.69
CA GLU A 75 -2.76 11.22 -11.28
C GLU A 75 -1.47 11.14 -10.45
N ASN A 76 -0.60 10.18 -10.75
CA ASN A 76 0.72 10.06 -10.11
C ASN A 76 1.64 11.24 -10.45
N ARG A 77 1.59 11.78 -11.68
CA ARG A 77 2.29 13.01 -12.04
C ARG A 77 1.76 14.20 -11.24
N ALA A 78 0.43 14.36 -11.16
CA ALA A 78 -0.20 15.42 -10.38
C ALA A 78 0.14 15.31 -8.87
N LEU A 79 0.19 14.09 -8.32
CA LEU A 79 0.64 13.83 -6.96
C LEU A 79 2.09 14.29 -6.75
N PHE A 80 3.00 13.86 -7.61
CA PHE A 80 4.42 14.19 -7.55
C PHE A 80 4.64 15.71 -7.65
N GLU A 81 4.00 16.40 -8.60
CA GLU A 81 4.04 17.84 -8.75
C GLU A 81 3.45 18.56 -7.53
N GLY A 82 2.31 18.06 -7.01
CA GLY A 82 1.69 18.59 -5.79
C GLY A 82 2.62 18.47 -4.57
N MET A 83 3.34 17.35 -4.43
CA MET A 83 4.32 17.18 -3.36
C MET A 83 5.54 18.11 -3.50
N LEU A 84 5.94 18.42 -4.73
CA LEU A 84 7.04 19.35 -4.99
C LEU A 84 6.66 20.81 -4.75
N SER A 85 5.39 21.16 -4.88
CA SER A 85 4.92 22.54 -4.79
C SER A 85 5.09 23.16 -3.39
N GLY A 86 5.06 22.30 -2.34
CA GLY A 86 5.12 22.75 -0.95
C GLY A 86 6.30 22.16 -0.17
N ARG A 87 6.67 22.79 0.94
CA ARG A 87 7.82 22.38 1.77
C ARG A 87 7.59 21.08 2.56
N ARG A 88 6.32 20.63 2.70
CA ARG A 88 5.97 19.43 3.45
C ARG A 88 6.66 18.18 2.90
N PHE A 89 6.68 18.03 1.57
CA PHE A 89 7.23 16.84 0.92
C PHE A 89 8.45 17.14 0.06
N ARG A 90 8.60 18.35 -0.46
CA ARG A 90 9.62 18.71 -1.44
C ARG A 90 11.04 18.36 -0.99
N ASP A 91 11.37 18.67 0.26
CA ASP A 91 12.70 18.44 0.84
C ASP A 91 12.77 17.13 1.67
N MET A 92 11.70 16.33 1.63
CA MET A 92 11.67 14.98 2.22
C MET A 92 12.74 14.12 1.57
N LYS A 93 13.47 13.36 2.40
CA LYS A 93 14.54 12.47 1.91
C LYS A 93 14.01 11.07 1.65
N LEU A 94 14.48 10.46 0.57
CA LEU A 94 14.18 9.11 0.15
C LEU A 94 15.42 8.25 0.28
N ASN A 95 15.26 7.01 0.75
CA ASN A 95 16.35 6.03 0.89
C ASN A 95 15.80 4.60 0.91
N CYS A 96 16.69 3.63 0.95
CA CYS A 96 16.37 2.23 1.15
C CYS A 96 15.35 1.68 0.13
N TYR A 97 15.44 2.09 -1.12
CA TYR A 97 14.56 1.59 -2.16
C TYR A 97 14.89 0.13 -2.52
N ILE A 98 13.86 -0.64 -2.80
CA ILE A 98 13.98 -1.98 -3.36
C ILE A 98 12.84 -2.24 -4.33
N ASN A 99 13.15 -2.89 -5.45
CA ASN A 99 12.18 -3.34 -6.44
C ASN A 99 12.62 -4.71 -6.96
N LEU A 100 11.90 -5.74 -6.54
CA LEU A 100 12.18 -7.14 -6.87
C LEU A 100 11.02 -7.71 -7.67
N VAL A 101 11.33 -8.27 -8.83
CA VAL A 101 10.40 -9.04 -9.65
C VAL A 101 11.08 -10.36 -9.97
N GLU A 102 10.68 -11.43 -9.30
CA GLU A 102 11.24 -12.77 -9.45
C GLU A 102 10.19 -13.70 -10.07
N LYS A 103 10.30 -13.94 -11.36
CA LYS A 103 9.32 -14.73 -12.13
C LYS A 103 9.23 -16.19 -11.66
N GLU A 104 10.37 -16.79 -11.28
CA GLU A 104 10.43 -18.19 -10.85
C GLU A 104 9.73 -18.41 -9.50
N TRP A 105 9.71 -17.40 -8.63
CA TRP A 105 9.07 -17.44 -7.30
C TRP A 105 7.75 -16.70 -7.26
N GLU A 106 7.24 -16.26 -8.44
CA GLU A 106 5.98 -15.51 -8.56
C GLU A 106 5.89 -14.33 -7.57
N THR A 107 7.04 -13.66 -7.36
CA THR A 107 7.19 -12.64 -6.33
C THR A 107 7.38 -11.27 -6.94
N GLN A 108 6.56 -10.33 -6.48
CA GLN A 108 6.71 -8.91 -6.75
C GLN A 108 6.73 -8.16 -5.43
N PHE A 109 7.88 -7.60 -5.10
CA PHE A 109 8.04 -6.81 -3.87
C PHE A 109 8.74 -5.48 -4.17
N SER A 110 8.14 -4.38 -3.70
CA SER A 110 8.80 -3.07 -3.75
C SER A 110 8.51 -2.28 -2.49
N ALA A 111 9.52 -1.59 -2.00
CA ALA A 111 9.43 -0.74 -0.81
C ALA A 111 10.40 0.43 -0.89
N ILE A 112 10.06 1.51 -0.19
CA ILE A 112 10.88 2.71 -0.07
C ILE A 112 10.72 3.30 1.33
N THR A 113 11.76 3.96 1.84
CA THR A 113 11.70 4.68 3.10
C THR A 113 11.78 6.18 2.87
N PHE A 114 10.82 6.91 3.40
CA PHE A 114 10.76 8.36 3.45
C PHE A 114 11.22 8.84 4.83
N ILE A 115 12.08 9.85 4.86
CA ILE A 115 12.58 10.49 6.08
C ILE A 115 11.95 11.88 6.14
N LEU A 116 11.03 12.07 7.07
CA LEU A 116 10.26 13.29 7.20
C LEU A 116 11.08 14.39 7.91
N ASP A 117 10.67 15.65 7.80
CA ASP A 117 11.41 16.78 8.35
C ASP A 117 11.34 16.88 9.89
N ASP A 118 10.38 16.19 10.52
CA ASP A 118 10.31 16.01 11.98
C ASP A 118 11.26 14.92 12.51
N GLY A 119 11.94 14.22 11.60
CA GLY A 119 12.87 13.13 11.89
C GLY A 119 12.22 11.76 11.98
N THR A 120 10.91 11.62 11.81
CA THR A 120 10.26 10.30 11.74
C THR A 120 10.45 9.65 10.37
N LEU A 121 10.28 8.33 10.31
CA LEU A 121 10.35 7.59 9.05
C LEU A 121 8.95 7.13 8.63
N PHE A 122 8.75 6.99 7.31
CA PHE A 122 7.61 6.28 6.75
C PHE A 122 8.12 5.20 5.79
N LEU A 123 7.87 3.94 6.13
CA LEU A 123 8.21 2.78 5.33
C LEU A 123 7.00 2.42 4.47
N ALA A 124 7.09 2.66 3.17
CA ALA A 124 6.00 2.41 2.23
C ALA A 124 6.20 1.12 1.46
N PHE A 125 5.19 0.27 1.44
CA PHE A 125 5.13 -0.91 0.60
C PHE A 125 4.22 -0.66 -0.59
N ARG A 126 4.75 -0.90 -1.79
CA ARG A 126 3.97 -0.84 -3.01
C ARG A 126 2.99 -2.00 -3.07
N GLY A 127 1.78 -1.74 -3.50
CA GLY A 127 0.81 -2.75 -3.88
C GLY A 127 1.19 -3.44 -5.19
N THR A 128 0.24 -4.18 -5.75
CA THR A 128 0.43 -4.86 -7.01
C THR A 128 0.52 -3.85 -8.15
N ASP A 129 1.50 -4.06 -9.05
CA ASP A 129 1.48 -3.38 -10.33
C ASP A 129 0.54 -4.13 -11.30
N GLU A 130 0.41 -3.63 -12.53
CA GLU A 130 -0.47 -4.23 -13.56
C GLU A 130 0.04 -5.60 -14.07
N THR A 131 1.16 -6.10 -13.55
CA THR A 131 1.73 -7.36 -14.03
C THR A 131 0.90 -8.56 -13.58
N ILE A 132 0.73 -9.51 -14.48
CA ILE A 132 0.04 -10.79 -14.22
C ILE A 132 0.69 -11.55 -13.06
N ILE A 133 2.00 -11.36 -12.83
CA ILE A 133 2.74 -11.98 -11.73
C ILE A 133 2.29 -11.38 -10.38
N GLY A 134 2.11 -10.07 -10.33
CA GLY A 134 1.60 -9.38 -9.14
C GLY A 134 0.20 -9.87 -8.77
N TRP A 135 -0.69 -10.01 -9.75
CA TRP A 135 -2.03 -10.55 -9.55
C TRP A 135 -2.03 -11.98 -9.03
N LYS A 136 -1.13 -12.83 -9.53
CA LYS A 136 -1.01 -14.21 -9.05
C LYS A 136 -0.55 -14.27 -7.60
N GLU A 137 0.39 -13.42 -7.19
CA GLU A 137 0.81 -13.29 -5.78
C GLU A 137 -0.33 -12.79 -4.89
N ASP A 138 -1.16 -11.85 -5.37
CA ASP A 138 -2.33 -11.37 -4.63
C ASP A 138 -3.36 -12.46 -4.40
N PHE A 139 -3.66 -13.26 -5.41
CA PHE A 139 -4.51 -14.43 -5.25
C PHE A 139 -3.89 -15.45 -4.30
N ASN A 140 -2.59 -15.73 -4.42
CA ASN A 140 -1.89 -16.62 -3.50
C ASN A 140 -1.96 -16.10 -2.06
N MET A 141 -1.86 -14.79 -1.83
CA MET A 141 -1.96 -14.19 -0.50
C MET A 141 -3.32 -14.41 0.15
N ALA A 142 -4.38 -14.50 -0.63
CA ALA A 142 -5.72 -14.86 -0.13
C ALA A 142 -5.78 -16.30 0.41
N PHE A 143 -4.84 -17.16 0.04
CA PHE A 143 -4.91 -18.58 0.37
C PHE A 143 -3.71 -19.12 1.12
N LEU A 144 -2.53 -18.50 0.91
CA LEU A 144 -1.27 -18.92 1.52
C LEU A 144 -0.73 -17.77 2.40
N SER A 145 -0.21 -18.11 3.55
CA SER A 145 0.55 -17.20 4.39
C SER A 145 1.62 -18.02 5.15
N PRO A 146 2.90 -17.61 5.11
CA PRO A 146 3.39 -16.42 4.40
C PRO A 146 3.54 -16.64 2.89
N VAL A 147 3.29 -15.56 2.10
CA VAL A 147 3.78 -15.45 0.73
C VAL A 147 5.16 -14.77 0.74
N PRO A 148 5.98 -14.95 -0.32
CA PRO A 148 7.34 -14.37 -0.36
C PRO A 148 7.37 -12.86 -0.09
N GLY A 149 6.42 -12.09 -0.63
CA GLY A 149 6.31 -10.64 -0.39
C GLY A 149 6.13 -10.28 1.09
N GLN A 150 5.39 -11.08 1.85
CA GLN A 150 5.25 -10.90 3.30
C GLN A 150 6.57 -11.12 4.02
N GLU A 151 7.34 -12.15 3.67
CA GLU A 151 8.66 -12.37 4.25
C GLU A 151 9.66 -11.26 3.89
N TYR A 152 9.63 -10.79 2.64
CA TYR A 152 10.46 -9.64 2.22
C TYR A 152 10.10 -8.37 2.99
N SER A 153 8.82 -8.12 3.28
CA SER A 153 8.40 -6.97 4.06
C SER A 153 8.99 -6.97 5.48
N VAL A 154 9.02 -8.12 6.15
CA VAL A 154 9.64 -8.29 7.47
C VAL A 154 11.16 -8.05 7.40
N LYS A 155 11.83 -8.65 6.41
CA LYS A 155 13.27 -8.45 6.18
C LYS A 155 13.60 -6.98 5.94
N TYR A 156 12.78 -6.31 5.13
CA TYR A 156 12.94 -4.88 4.84
C TYR A 156 12.83 -4.02 6.12
N VAL A 157 11.77 -4.19 6.91
CA VAL A 157 11.60 -3.45 8.17
C VAL A 157 12.78 -3.66 9.10
N ASN A 158 13.19 -4.91 9.32
CA ASN A 158 14.31 -5.21 10.21
C ASN A 158 15.64 -4.64 9.69
N MET A 159 15.87 -4.63 8.38
CA MET A 159 17.09 -4.09 7.77
C MET A 159 17.13 -2.56 7.89
N VAL A 160 16.08 -1.87 7.46
CA VAL A 160 16.00 -0.40 7.55
C VAL A 160 16.15 0.07 8.98
N THR A 161 15.44 -0.55 9.92
CA THR A 161 15.45 -0.17 11.33
C THR A 161 16.72 -0.56 12.06
N GLY A 162 17.55 -1.41 11.47
CA GLY A 162 18.92 -1.71 11.92
C GLY A 162 19.88 -0.55 11.64
N TRP A 163 19.61 0.26 10.63
CA TRP A 163 20.43 1.43 10.27
C TRP A 163 19.84 2.75 10.76
N LEU A 164 18.51 2.88 10.65
CA LEU A 164 17.77 4.07 11.02
C LEU A 164 17.00 3.81 12.33
N HIS A 165 17.33 4.56 13.37
CA HIS A 165 16.83 4.29 14.73
C HIS A 165 15.66 5.18 15.16
N GLN A 166 15.14 6.01 14.28
CA GLN A 166 14.03 6.92 14.53
C GLN A 166 12.71 6.18 14.77
N PRO A 167 11.71 6.79 15.41
CA PRO A 167 10.33 6.33 15.36
C PRO A 167 9.84 6.27 13.92
N PHE A 168 8.94 5.34 13.60
CA PHE A 168 8.52 5.16 12.23
C PHE A 168 7.07 4.73 12.08
N TYR A 169 6.53 5.05 10.92
CA TYR A 169 5.26 4.58 10.39
C TYR A 169 5.52 3.51 9.34
N ILE A 170 4.55 2.63 9.15
CA ILE A 170 4.55 1.67 8.04
C ILE A 170 3.23 1.86 7.29
N GLY A 171 3.23 1.78 5.98
CA GLY A 171 1.99 1.86 5.22
C GLY A 171 2.07 1.25 3.84
N GLY A 172 0.89 1.00 3.28
CA GLY A 172 0.73 0.56 1.90
C GLY A 172 -0.74 0.56 1.49
N HIS A 173 -0.96 0.62 0.19
CA HIS A 173 -2.27 0.48 -0.43
C HIS A 173 -2.39 -0.91 -1.04
N SER A 174 -3.59 -1.49 -1.03
CA SER A 174 -3.86 -2.81 -1.60
C SER A 174 -2.97 -3.89 -0.95
N LYS A 175 -2.29 -4.73 -1.72
CA LYS A 175 -1.28 -5.68 -1.23
C LYS A 175 -0.30 -5.03 -0.25
N GLY A 176 0.17 -3.81 -0.56
CA GLY A 176 1.08 -3.07 0.31
C GLY A 176 0.53 -2.86 1.72
N GLY A 177 -0.79 -2.67 1.87
CA GLY A 177 -1.47 -2.59 3.17
C GLY A 177 -1.39 -3.88 3.98
N ASN A 178 -1.56 -5.03 3.33
CA ASN A 178 -1.36 -6.34 3.95
C ASN A 178 0.11 -6.53 4.37
N LEU A 179 1.08 -6.22 3.49
CA LEU A 179 2.51 -6.29 3.79
C LEU A 179 2.89 -5.40 4.98
N ALA A 180 2.28 -4.22 5.09
CA ALA A 180 2.50 -3.30 6.21
C ALA A 180 2.08 -3.92 7.55
N VAL A 181 0.87 -4.48 7.61
CA VAL A 181 0.37 -5.14 8.83
C VAL A 181 1.21 -6.39 9.13
N TYR A 182 1.48 -7.24 8.14
CA TYR A 182 2.27 -8.46 8.33
C TYR A 182 3.67 -8.16 8.87
N SER A 183 4.36 -7.18 8.27
CA SER A 183 5.69 -6.78 8.75
C SER A 183 5.66 -6.22 10.17
N GLY A 184 4.62 -5.47 10.53
CA GLY A 184 4.40 -4.99 11.88
C GLY A 184 4.21 -6.12 12.90
N MET A 185 3.47 -7.18 12.55
CA MET A 185 3.30 -8.37 13.38
C MET A 185 4.60 -9.14 13.60
N LYS A 186 5.41 -9.30 12.55
CA LYS A 186 6.54 -10.24 12.50
C LYS A 186 7.91 -9.61 12.69
N CYS A 187 8.04 -8.28 12.65
CA CYS A 187 9.34 -7.65 12.94
C CYS A 187 9.75 -7.86 14.41
N ALA A 188 11.04 -7.68 14.68
CA ALA A 188 11.59 -7.92 16.02
C ALA A 188 10.86 -7.09 17.10
N PRO A 189 10.62 -7.63 18.31
CA PRO A 189 9.83 -6.95 19.35
C PRO A 189 10.38 -5.57 19.76
N PHE A 190 11.68 -5.36 19.71
CA PHE A 190 12.27 -4.04 19.97
C PHE A 190 12.01 -3.05 18.84
N VAL A 191 11.82 -3.54 17.60
CA VAL A 191 11.42 -2.75 16.43
C VAL A 191 9.94 -2.36 16.53
N GLN A 192 9.06 -3.30 16.90
CA GLN A 192 7.62 -3.04 17.10
C GLN A 192 7.35 -1.87 18.04
N LYS A 193 8.16 -1.69 19.10
CA LYS A 193 8.02 -0.58 20.06
C LYS A 193 8.20 0.79 19.43
N ARG A 194 8.93 0.88 18.33
CA ARG A 194 9.22 2.12 17.60
C ARG A 194 8.14 2.48 16.58
N ILE A 195 7.28 1.52 16.21
CA ILE A 195 6.16 1.75 15.29
C ILE A 195 5.17 2.72 15.94
N GLN A 196 4.87 3.81 15.24
CA GLN A 196 3.87 4.80 15.64
C GLN A 196 2.47 4.36 15.19
N LYS A 197 2.29 4.14 13.88
CA LYS A 197 1.07 3.60 13.27
C LYS A 197 1.41 2.72 12.08
N ILE A 198 0.46 1.85 11.72
CA ILE A 198 0.52 0.97 10.55
C ILE A 198 -0.72 1.26 9.71
N TYR A 199 -0.52 1.78 8.50
CA TYR A 199 -1.59 2.15 7.60
C TYR A 199 -1.87 1.03 6.59
N SER A 200 -3.08 0.47 6.63
CA SER A 200 -3.59 -0.47 5.64
C SER A 200 -4.70 0.22 4.85
N LEU A 201 -4.37 0.71 3.66
CA LEU A 201 -5.27 1.44 2.79
C LEU A 201 -5.87 0.46 1.78
N ASP A 202 -7.10 0.06 2.01
CA ASP A 202 -7.85 -0.95 1.26
C ASP A 202 -7.04 -2.25 1.02
N GLY A 203 -6.22 -2.62 2.03
CA GLY A 203 -5.42 -3.84 2.00
C GLY A 203 -6.23 -5.04 2.51
N PRO A 204 -6.07 -6.25 1.93
CA PRO A 204 -6.73 -7.45 2.41
C PRO A 204 -6.29 -7.80 3.84
N GLY A 205 -7.19 -8.43 4.58
CA GLY A 205 -6.95 -8.93 5.94
C GLY A 205 -6.13 -10.23 5.94
N PHE A 206 -6.30 -11.00 7.01
CA PHE A 206 -5.58 -12.25 7.24
C PHE A 206 -6.53 -13.34 7.68
N ARG A 207 -6.18 -14.59 7.39
CA ARG A 207 -6.86 -15.73 7.99
C ARG A 207 -6.72 -15.69 9.52
N PRO A 208 -7.73 -16.13 10.28
CA PRO A 208 -7.71 -16.09 11.75
C PRO A 208 -6.48 -16.79 12.37
N GLU A 209 -6.00 -17.86 11.73
CA GLU A 209 -4.83 -18.62 12.17
C GLU A 209 -3.57 -17.74 12.12
N VAL A 210 -3.41 -16.96 11.04
CA VAL A 210 -2.26 -16.04 10.85
C VAL A 210 -2.26 -14.95 11.90
N LEU A 211 -3.40 -14.33 12.19
CA LEU A 211 -3.51 -13.29 13.22
C LEU A 211 -3.10 -13.84 14.60
N LYS A 212 -3.55 -15.05 14.93
CA LYS A 212 -3.23 -15.71 16.19
C LYS A 212 -1.76 -16.08 16.29
N GLU A 213 -1.19 -16.71 15.27
CA GLU A 213 0.19 -17.17 15.24
C GLU A 213 1.20 -16.02 15.19
N CYS A 214 0.82 -14.90 14.54
CA CYS A 214 1.68 -13.74 14.38
C CYS A 214 1.53 -12.69 15.48
N HIS A 215 0.78 -12.99 16.55
CA HIS A 215 0.61 -12.07 17.69
C HIS A 215 0.06 -10.69 17.29
N TYR A 216 -0.98 -10.64 16.47
CA TYR A 216 -1.62 -9.41 16.02
C TYR A 216 -1.93 -8.43 17.16
N ASN A 217 -2.36 -8.94 18.31
CA ASN A 217 -2.71 -8.14 19.50
C ASN A 217 -1.56 -7.20 19.96
N ALA A 218 -0.31 -7.50 19.62
CA ALA A 218 0.83 -6.64 19.97
C ALA A 218 0.85 -5.32 19.19
N ILE A 219 0.18 -5.27 18.04
CA ILE A 219 0.15 -4.11 17.14
C ILE A 219 -1.25 -3.58 16.86
N GLU A 220 -2.29 -4.27 17.30
CA GLU A 220 -3.71 -3.95 17.02
C GLU A 220 -4.02 -2.46 17.23
N GLY A 221 -3.66 -1.90 18.37
CA GLY A 221 -3.87 -0.49 18.68
C GLY A 221 -3.06 0.50 17.83
N LYS A 222 -2.19 0.02 16.94
CA LYS A 222 -1.39 0.84 16.03
C LYS A 222 -1.89 0.77 14.58
N VAL A 223 -2.77 -0.17 14.26
CA VAL A 223 -3.29 -0.37 12.91
C VAL A 223 -4.37 0.66 12.61
N VAL A 224 -4.22 1.35 11.51
CA VAL A 224 -5.22 2.25 10.91
C VAL A 224 -5.62 1.63 9.59
N LYS A 225 -6.82 1.03 9.54
CA LYS A 225 -7.37 0.45 8.33
C LYS A 225 -8.44 1.36 7.76
N LEU A 226 -8.28 1.77 6.50
CA LEU A 226 -9.22 2.61 5.77
C LEU A 226 -9.73 1.84 4.56
N LEU A 227 -11.05 1.86 4.36
CA LEU A 227 -11.75 1.14 3.30
C LEU A 227 -12.73 2.08 2.61
N PRO A 228 -12.88 2.06 1.27
CA PRO A 228 -13.99 2.74 0.62
C PRO A 228 -15.32 1.98 0.83
N HIS A 229 -16.47 2.63 0.59
CA HIS A 229 -17.81 2.08 0.79
C HIS A 229 -18.08 0.71 0.13
N SER A 230 -17.52 0.51 -1.06
CA SER A 230 -17.70 -0.71 -1.85
C SER A 230 -16.41 -1.55 -1.88
N SER A 231 -15.63 -1.49 -0.80
CA SER A 231 -14.40 -2.27 -0.73
C SER A 231 -14.69 -3.77 -0.89
N MET A 232 -14.03 -4.37 -1.87
CA MET A 232 -13.95 -5.83 -2.03
C MET A 232 -12.59 -6.35 -1.56
N ILE A 233 -11.52 -5.69 -2.00
CA ILE A 233 -10.14 -6.13 -1.72
C ILE A 233 -9.84 -6.03 -0.22
N GLY A 234 -10.11 -4.88 0.38
CA GLY A 234 -9.86 -4.66 1.80
C GLY A 234 -10.72 -5.50 2.74
N MET A 235 -11.83 -6.06 2.23
CA MET A 235 -12.74 -6.92 2.99
C MET A 235 -12.43 -8.42 2.85
N ILE A 236 -11.46 -8.81 2.03
CA ILE A 236 -10.99 -10.19 1.98
C ILE A 236 -10.36 -10.54 3.34
N PHE A 237 -10.86 -11.57 4.01
CA PHE A 237 -10.47 -12.01 5.36
C PHE A 237 -10.56 -10.94 6.44
N GLU A 238 -11.37 -9.89 6.22
CA GLU A 238 -11.60 -8.90 7.25
C GLU A 238 -12.75 -9.34 8.16
N ARG A 239 -12.45 -9.66 9.41
CA ARG A 239 -13.43 -10.05 10.41
C ARG A 239 -13.24 -9.33 11.76
N ASP A 240 -12.00 -9.07 12.14
CA ASP A 240 -11.65 -8.72 13.50
C ASP A 240 -10.87 -7.40 13.63
N ILE A 241 -10.54 -6.74 12.51
CA ILE A 241 -9.78 -5.48 12.53
C ILE A 241 -10.75 -4.30 12.47
N HIS A 242 -10.63 -3.37 13.41
CA HIS A 242 -11.38 -2.11 13.34
C HIS A 242 -10.95 -1.31 12.12
N TYR A 243 -11.91 -0.97 11.27
CA TYR A 243 -11.69 -0.14 10.09
C TYR A 243 -12.58 1.11 10.12
N ARG A 244 -12.17 2.12 9.37
CA ARG A 244 -12.99 3.28 9.05
C ARG A 244 -13.31 3.27 7.57
N VAL A 245 -14.53 3.71 7.23
CA VAL A 245 -15.00 3.75 5.86
C VAL A 245 -14.94 5.18 5.34
N VAL A 246 -14.27 5.36 4.21
CA VAL A 246 -14.06 6.65 3.57
C VAL A 246 -14.93 6.79 2.33
N GLU A 247 -15.37 8.01 2.06
CA GLU A 247 -16.13 8.35 0.86
C GLU A 247 -15.22 8.36 -0.38
N SER A 248 -15.77 7.93 -1.52
CA SER A 248 -15.12 7.96 -2.81
C SER A 248 -16.05 8.58 -3.87
N ASN A 249 -15.49 9.32 -4.82
CA ASN A 249 -16.21 9.83 -5.97
C ASN A 249 -16.37 8.81 -7.11
N SER A 250 -15.86 7.59 -6.91
CA SER A 250 -15.95 6.47 -7.84
C SER A 250 -17.01 5.45 -7.39
N HIS A 251 -17.22 4.37 -8.14
CA HIS A 251 -18.26 3.37 -7.88
C HIS A 251 -17.71 1.94 -7.96
N GLY A 252 -18.27 1.03 -7.13
CA GLY A 252 -17.95 -0.39 -7.14
C GLY A 252 -16.45 -0.65 -6.96
N LEU A 253 -15.88 -1.54 -7.76
CA LEU A 253 -14.45 -1.88 -7.73
C LEU A 253 -13.53 -0.69 -8.03
N LEU A 254 -13.99 0.32 -8.77
CA LEU A 254 -13.20 1.51 -9.06
C LEU A 254 -12.92 2.37 -7.82
N GLN A 255 -13.63 2.16 -6.72
CA GLN A 255 -13.31 2.80 -5.44
C GLN A 255 -11.99 2.31 -4.82
N HIS A 256 -11.44 1.19 -5.32
CA HIS A 256 -10.11 0.73 -4.94
C HIS A 256 -9.00 1.70 -5.38
N ASP A 257 -9.28 2.58 -6.35
CA ASP A 257 -8.39 3.68 -6.74
C ASP A 257 -8.35 4.74 -5.62
N PRO A 258 -7.21 4.91 -4.92
CA PRO A 258 -7.10 5.84 -3.80
C PRO A 258 -7.15 7.32 -4.23
N PHE A 259 -6.94 7.64 -5.52
CA PHE A 259 -7.14 9.00 -6.03
C PHE A 259 -8.61 9.41 -6.07
N SER A 260 -9.54 8.45 -5.95
CA SER A 260 -10.97 8.70 -5.87
C SER A 260 -11.49 9.01 -4.46
N TRP A 261 -10.64 8.84 -3.41
CA TRP A 261 -11.05 9.02 -2.03
C TRP A 261 -11.19 10.48 -1.66
N LEU A 262 -12.33 10.84 -1.05
CA LEU A 262 -12.65 12.22 -0.75
C LEU A 262 -12.00 12.69 0.54
N VAL A 263 -11.43 13.88 0.46
CA VAL A 263 -10.75 14.57 1.55
C VAL A 263 -11.46 15.88 1.84
N GLU A 264 -11.78 16.11 3.10
CA GLU A 264 -12.25 17.39 3.61
C GLU A 264 -11.24 17.92 4.62
N GLU A 265 -10.74 19.11 4.38
CA GLU A 265 -9.61 19.68 5.12
C GLU A 265 -8.40 18.74 5.12
N ASP A 266 -8.03 18.16 6.25
CA ASP A 266 -6.86 17.32 6.45
C ASP A 266 -7.18 15.87 6.85
N HIS A 267 -8.41 15.45 6.58
CA HIS A 267 -8.91 14.10 6.87
C HIS A 267 -9.80 13.58 5.75
N PHE A 268 -9.93 12.27 5.69
CA PHE A 268 -10.88 11.64 4.77
C PHE A 268 -12.32 11.89 5.23
N VAL A 269 -13.24 11.99 4.29
CA VAL A 269 -14.67 12.04 4.60
C VAL A 269 -15.11 10.66 5.08
N ASP A 270 -15.41 10.56 6.37
CA ASP A 270 -15.90 9.31 6.97
C ASP A 270 -17.40 9.14 6.69
N VAL A 271 -17.83 7.93 6.35
CA VAL A 271 -19.21 7.63 5.92
C VAL A 271 -19.90 6.54 6.72
N GLY A 272 -19.34 6.19 7.85
CA GLY A 272 -19.93 5.26 8.79
C GLY A 272 -19.59 3.80 8.50
N ASP A 273 -20.15 3.17 7.48
CA ASP A 273 -19.96 1.73 7.24
C ASP A 273 -20.00 1.35 5.76
N ILE A 274 -19.56 0.14 5.44
CA ILE A 274 -19.67 -0.50 4.13
C ILE A 274 -21.16 -0.67 3.77
N TYR A 275 -21.51 -0.54 2.50
CA TYR A 275 -22.89 -0.79 2.05
C TYR A 275 -23.35 -2.19 2.42
N GLU A 276 -24.61 -2.32 2.91
CA GLU A 276 -25.16 -3.62 3.32
C GLU A 276 -25.12 -4.67 2.19
N SER A 277 -25.42 -4.26 0.95
CA SER A 277 -25.28 -5.15 -0.22
C SER A 277 -23.85 -5.66 -0.42
N GLN A 278 -22.86 -4.80 -0.14
CA GLN A 278 -21.45 -5.16 -0.26
C GLN A 278 -21.01 -6.10 0.87
N LYS A 279 -21.52 -5.91 2.09
CA LYS A 279 -21.25 -6.82 3.22
C LYS A 279 -21.69 -8.25 2.87
N ILE A 280 -22.89 -8.42 2.33
CA ILE A 280 -23.41 -9.73 1.90
C ILE A 280 -22.50 -10.38 0.87
N ILE A 281 -22.06 -9.62 -0.14
CA ILE A 281 -21.13 -10.12 -1.17
C ILE A 281 -19.79 -10.53 -0.53
N ASN A 282 -19.24 -9.69 0.34
CA ASN A 282 -17.96 -9.92 1.01
C ASN A 282 -18.04 -11.16 1.93
N GLU A 283 -19.13 -11.32 2.69
CA GLU A 283 -19.34 -12.49 3.53
C GLU A 283 -19.42 -13.76 2.68
N ALA A 284 -20.22 -13.77 1.62
CA ALA A 284 -20.34 -14.92 0.72
C ALA A 284 -18.99 -15.27 0.05
N LEU A 285 -18.23 -14.26 -0.38
CA LEU A 285 -16.91 -14.46 -0.95
C LEU A 285 -15.93 -15.05 0.07
N ASN A 286 -15.88 -14.50 1.28
CA ASN A 286 -15.02 -14.99 2.35
C ASN A 286 -15.38 -16.42 2.78
N GLU A 287 -16.65 -16.74 2.92
CA GLU A 287 -17.11 -18.09 3.23
C GLU A 287 -16.73 -19.08 2.13
N TRP A 288 -16.93 -18.71 0.88
CA TRP A 288 -16.52 -19.52 -0.26
C TRP A 288 -15.01 -19.77 -0.26
N ILE A 289 -14.18 -18.71 -0.15
CA ILE A 289 -12.72 -18.84 -0.09
C ILE A 289 -12.29 -19.77 1.06
N LEU A 290 -12.86 -19.61 2.25
CA LEU A 290 -12.54 -20.43 3.42
C LEU A 290 -13.01 -21.87 3.30
N SER A 291 -13.99 -22.17 2.44
CA SER A 291 -14.47 -23.53 2.17
C SER A 291 -13.53 -24.34 1.26
N LEU A 292 -12.62 -23.67 0.52
CA LEU A 292 -11.71 -24.31 -0.41
C LEU A 292 -10.52 -24.93 0.34
N ASN A 293 -10.14 -26.16 -0.05
CA ASN A 293 -8.87 -26.74 0.37
C ASN A 293 -7.70 -26.24 -0.51
N GLU A 294 -6.45 -26.52 -0.10
CA GLU A 294 -5.25 -26.03 -0.81
C GLU A 294 -5.20 -26.41 -2.30
N GLU A 295 -5.63 -27.62 -2.66
CA GLU A 295 -5.64 -28.10 -4.04
C GLU A 295 -6.68 -27.34 -4.88
N GLN A 296 -7.89 -27.17 -4.34
CA GLN A 296 -8.96 -26.40 -4.99
C GLN A 296 -8.54 -24.93 -5.20
N VAL A 297 -7.89 -24.34 -4.21
CA VAL A 297 -7.33 -23.00 -4.27
C VAL A 297 -6.30 -22.89 -5.37
N ARG A 298 -5.31 -23.78 -5.36
CA ARG A 298 -4.27 -23.81 -6.40
C ARG A 298 -4.89 -23.93 -7.79
N THR A 299 -5.82 -24.86 -7.98
CA THR A 299 -6.51 -25.05 -9.26
C THR A 299 -7.30 -23.81 -9.67
N PHE A 300 -7.97 -23.16 -8.72
CA PHE A 300 -8.69 -21.91 -8.99
C PHE A 300 -7.75 -20.79 -9.45
N VAL A 301 -6.68 -20.54 -8.71
CA VAL A 301 -5.69 -19.51 -9.04
C VAL A 301 -5.02 -19.78 -10.39
N GLU A 302 -4.61 -21.02 -10.65
CA GLU A 302 -4.00 -21.41 -11.93
C GLU A 302 -4.99 -21.27 -13.10
N THR A 303 -6.26 -21.67 -12.90
CA THR A 303 -7.29 -21.55 -13.93
C THR A 303 -7.59 -20.07 -14.23
N LEU A 304 -7.76 -19.27 -13.19
CA LEU A 304 -8.00 -17.83 -13.33
C LEU A 304 -6.83 -17.14 -14.03
N TYR A 305 -5.60 -17.48 -13.65
CA TYR A 305 -4.39 -17.03 -14.32
C TYR A 305 -4.38 -17.40 -15.82
N GLN A 306 -4.72 -18.63 -16.17
CA GLN A 306 -4.80 -19.09 -17.57
C GLN A 306 -5.87 -18.33 -18.35
N VAL A 307 -7.06 -18.10 -17.76
CA VAL A 307 -8.12 -17.32 -18.40
C VAL A 307 -7.70 -15.88 -18.66
N ILE A 308 -7.11 -15.22 -17.66
CA ILE A 308 -6.60 -13.85 -17.80
C ILE A 308 -5.50 -13.79 -18.86
N SER A 309 -4.53 -14.71 -18.83
CA SER A 309 -3.44 -14.75 -19.81
C SER A 309 -3.94 -15.05 -21.22
N ALA A 310 -4.97 -15.88 -21.38
CA ALA A 310 -5.54 -16.23 -22.68
C ALA A 310 -6.38 -15.11 -23.30
N SER A 311 -6.93 -14.21 -22.47
CA SER A 311 -7.74 -13.07 -22.94
C SER A 311 -6.94 -12.02 -23.69
N GLN A 312 -5.59 -12.05 -23.61
CA GLN A 312 -4.69 -11.00 -24.12
C GLN A 312 -5.04 -9.60 -23.54
N ALA A 313 -5.76 -9.57 -22.43
CA ALA A 313 -6.05 -8.34 -21.72
C ALA A 313 -4.78 -7.88 -21.00
N ASP A 314 -4.40 -6.63 -21.20
CA ASP A 314 -3.22 -6.05 -20.56
C ASP A 314 -3.46 -5.81 -19.06
N ASP A 315 -4.74 -5.73 -18.65
CA ASP A 315 -5.17 -5.55 -17.26
C ASP A 315 -6.55 -6.20 -16.97
N LEU A 316 -6.91 -6.29 -15.67
CA LEU A 316 -8.18 -6.88 -15.21
C LEU A 316 -9.40 -6.03 -15.59
N LEU A 317 -9.25 -4.71 -15.74
CA LEU A 317 -10.35 -3.81 -16.12
C LEU A 317 -10.73 -4.00 -17.59
N SER A 318 -9.77 -4.33 -18.44
CA SER A 318 -10.04 -4.67 -19.85
C SER A 318 -10.83 -5.99 -19.99
N LEU A 319 -10.74 -6.91 -19.03
CA LEU A 319 -11.57 -8.12 -18.97
C LEU A 319 -13.05 -7.86 -18.66
N ILE A 320 -13.35 -6.80 -17.91
CA ILE A 320 -14.73 -6.47 -17.51
C ILE A 320 -15.49 -5.82 -18.68
N HIS A 321 -14.79 -5.33 -19.68
CA HIS A 321 -15.36 -4.70 -20.87
C HIS A 321 -15.50 -5.64 -22.09
N ILE A 322 -15.14 -6.94 -21.96
CA ILE A 322 -15.43 -7.99 -22.95
C ILE A 322 -16.74 -8.70 -22.60
#